data_547a9e11fcda560cf67f24493d7c40aa
#
_entry.id   547a9e11fcda560cf67f24493d7c40aa
#
_cell.length_a   1.000
_cell.length_b   1.000
_cell.length_c   1.000
_cell.angle_alpha   90.00
_cell.angle_beta   90.00
_cell.angle_gamma   90.00
#
_symmetry.space_group_name_H-M   'P 1'
#
loop_
_entity.id
_entity.type
_entity.pdbx_description
1 polymer ?
#
loop_
_entity_poly.entity_id
_entity_poly.type
_entity_poly.pdbx_seq_one_letter_code
_entity_poly.pdbx_strand_id
1 'polypeptide(L)'
;LLNSFMTILGGASTPGALFAIGASMAFAAKGKLSTPLYLSANKLLMHPLVVGTTALVGFSLDPFASAVMISCAAMPVAGNVYMVANHYAVPSERISIAILISTTASILSISVIIGLVTRLYT
;
A
#
# COMPACT_ATOMS: atom_id res chain seq x y z
N LEU A 1 34.55 -4.47 3.34
CA LEU A 1 34.26 -3.07 3.70
C LEU A 1 33.14 -2.49 2.83
N LEU A 2 33.29 -2.53 1.49
CA LEU A 2 32.29 -1.98 0.54
C LEU A 2 30.93 -2.70 0.66
N ASN A 3 30.93 -4.03 0.72
CA ASN A 3 29.70 -4.82 0.92
C ASN A 3 29.01 -4.49 2.25
N SER A 4 29.76 -4.36 3.33
CA SER A 4 29.20 -3.98 4.63
C SER A 4 28.59 -2.59 4.61
N PHE A 5 29.24 -1.64 3.95
CA PHE A 5 28.73 -0.29 3.75
C PHE A 5 27.42 -0.27 2.95
N MET A 6 27.37 -1.01 1.83
CA MET A 6 26.17 -1.12 0.99
C MET A 6 25.01 -1.81 1.73
N THR A 7 25.32 -2.81 2.56
CA THR A 7 24.29 -3.48 3.39
C THR A 7 23.69 -2.52 4.43
N ILE A 8 24.53 -1.71 5.10
CA ILE A 8 24.07 -0.73 6.08
C ILE A 8 23.21 0.35 5.40
N LEU A 9 23.65 0.88 4.25
CA LEU A 9 22.88 1.84 3.47
C LEU A 9 21.54 1.27 2.99
N GLY A 10 21.54 0.04 2.48
CA GLY A 10 20.33 -0.65 2.08
C GLY A 10 19.36 -0.88 3.25
N GLY A 11 19.89 -1.26 4.42
CA GLY A 11 19.11 -1.41 5.64
C GLY A 11 18.51 -0.10 6.15
N ALA A 12 19.18 1.03 5.92
CA ALA A 12 18.70 2.36 6.31
C ALA A 12 17.64 2.93 5.35
N SER A 13 17.48 2.38 4.15
CA SER A 13 16.59 2.93 3.13
C SER A 13 15.11 2.91 3.55
N THR A 14 14.63 1.80 4.08
CA THR A 14 13.24 1.66 4.54
C THR A 14 12.90 2.55 5.73
N PRO A 15 13.66 2.55 6.84
CA PRO A 15 13.38 3.45 7.95
C PRO A 15 13.55 4.92 7.56
N GLY A 16 14.52 5.25 6.69
CA GLY A 16 14.69 6.60 6.17
C GLY A 16 13.50 7.07 5.33
N ALA A 17 12.98 6.22 4.45
CA ALA A 17 11.78 6.53 3.66
C ALA A 17 10.54 6.73 4.56
N LEU A 18 10.34 5.86 5.55
CA LEU A 18 9.23 5.99 6.50
C LEU A 18 9.34 7.28 7.34
N PHE A 19 10.55 7.63 7.76
CA PHE A 19 10.80 8.89 8.45
C PHE A 19 10.48 10.10 7.57
N ALA A 20 10.94 10.11 6.32
CA ALA A 20 10.66 11.19 5.36
C ALA A 20 9.16 11.36 5.09
N ILE A 21 8.42 10.25 4.93
CA ILE A 21 6.97 10.27 4.78
C ILE A 21 6.31 10.84 6.04
N GLY A 22 6.70 10.36 7.22
CA GLY A 22 6.18 10.87 8.49
C GLY A 22 6.47 12.36 8.71
N ALA A 23 7.68 12.81 8.41
CA ALA A 23 8.06 14.22 8.51
C ALA A 23 7.26 15.10 7.54
N SER A 24 6.99 14.62 6.32
CA SER A 24 6.16 15.37 5.36
C SER A 24 4.73 15.59 5.84
N MET A 25 4.22 14.67 6.66
CA MET A 25 2.88 14.78 7.24
C MET A 25 2.79 15.85 8.32
N ALA A 26 3.87 16.10 9.05
CA ALA A 26 3.92 17.17 10.06
C ALA A 26 3.74 18.57 9.44
N PHE A 27 4.11 18.72 8.17
CA PHE A 27 3.96 19.95 7.40
C PHE A 27 2.74 19.92 6.47
N ALA A 28 1.97 18.82 6.45
CA ALA A 28 0.78 18.72 5.62
C ALA A 28 -0.22 19.80 6.00
N ALA A 29 -0.39 20.78 5.12
CA ALA A 29 -1.38 21.82 5.29
C ALA A 29 -2.77 21.20 5.40
N LYS A 30 -3.71 21.88 6.08
CA LYS A 30 -5.12 21.48 6.22
C LYS A 30 -5.82 21.45 4.84
N GLY A 31 -5.42 20.50 3.99
CA GLY A 31 -5.97 20.28 2.65
C GLY A 31 -7.28 19.46 2.70
N LYS A 32 -8.00 19.46 1.57
CA LYS A 32 -9.18 18.61 1.41
C LYS A 32 -8.78 17.13 1.51
N LEU A 33 -9.31 16.42 2.49
CA LEU A 33 -9.09 14.99 2.70
C LEU A 33 -9.80 14.10 1.67
N SER A 34 -10.64 14.67 0.81
CA SER A 34 -11.42 13.92 -0.18
C SER A 34 -10.55 13.12 -1.14
N THR A 35 -9.46 13.71 -1.65
CA THR A 35 -8.56 13.02 -2.59
C THR A 35 -7.77 11.88 -1.91
N PRO A 36 -7.11 12.08 -0.76
CA PRO A 36 -6.46 10.99 -0.04
C PRO A 36 -7.41 9.85 0.33
N LEU A 37 -8.62 10.20 0.79
CA LEU A 37 -9.63 9.21 1.17
C LEU A 37 -10.11 8.40 -0.04
N TYR A 38 -10.37 9.06 -1.17
CA TYR A 38 -10.76 8.41 -2.41
C TYR A 38 -9.67 7.45 -2.92
N LEU A 39 -8.41 7.89 -2.92
CA LEU A 39 -7.28 7.05 -3.34
C LEU A 39 -7.12 5.82 -2.43
N SER A 40 -7.23 6.01 -1.12
CA SER A 40 -7.13 4.92 -0.15
C SER A 40 -8.28 3.93 -0.27
N ALA A 41 -9.52 4.42 -0.40
CA ALA A 41 -10.69 3.58 -0.57
C ALA A 41 -10.63 2.77 -1.88
N ASN A 42 -10.26 3.42 -2.98
CA ASN A 42 -10.09 2.76 -4.26
C ASN A 42 -9.01 1.66 -4.20
N LYS A 43 -7.88 1.95 -3.57
CA LYS A 43 -6.79 0.97 -3.42
C LYS A 43 -7.18 -0.21 -2.53
N LEU A 44 -7.88 0.03 -1.42
CA LEU A 44 -8.20 -1.01 -0.44
C LEU A 44 -9.44 -1.85 -0.81
N LEU A 45 -10.36 -1.31 -1.61
CA LEU A 45 -11.61 -1.99 -1.98
C LEU A 45 -11.60 -2.42 -3.44
N MET A 46 -11.46 -1.46 -4.37
CA MET A 46 -11.58 -1.77 -5.81
C MET A 46 -10.44 -2.68 -6.31
N HIS A 47 -9.22 -2.40 -5.88
CA HIS A 47 -8.07 -3.16 -6.36
C HIS A 47 -8.12 -4.65 -5.99
N PRO A 48 -8.35 -5.06 -4.71
CA PRO A 48 -8.49 -6.48 -4.38
C PRO A 48 -9.76 -7.12 -4.98
N LEU A 49 -10.85 -6.36 -5.16
CA LEU A 49 -12.05 -6.86 -5.84
C LEU A 49 -11.76 -7.19 -7.31
N VAL A 50 -11.13 -6.29 -8.05
CA VAL A 50 -10.79 -6.52 -9.46
C VAL A 50 -9.81 -7.68 -9.59
N VAL A 51 -8.76 -7.72 -8.77
CA VAL A 51 -7.78 -8.83 -8.78
C VAL A 51 -8.45 -10.14 -8.41
N GLY A 52 -9.31 -10.15 -7.38
CA GLY A 52 -10.04 -11.34 -6.96
C GLY A 52 -10.98 -11.86 -8.04
N THR A 53 -11.77 -11.00 -8.67
CA THR A 53 -12.68 -11.42 -9.76
C THR A 53 -11.91 -11.92 -10.98
N THR A 54 -10.83 -11.27 -11.38
CA THR A 54 -10.01 -11.73 -12.51
C THR A 54 -9.28 -13.04 -12.21
N ALA A 55 -8.78 -13.24 -10.99
CA ALA A 55 -8.10 -14.46 -10.59
C ALA A 55 -9.05 -15.67 -10.55
N LEU A 56 -10.26 -15.47 -10.00
CA LEU A 56 -11.23 -16.56 -9.79
C LEU A 56 -12.06 -16.87 -11.04
N VAL A 57 -12.51 -15.83 -11.75
CA VAL A 57 -13.44 -15.99 -12.89
C VAL A 57 -12.71 -15.94 -14.23
N GLY A 58 -11.71 -15.06 -14.35
CA GLY A 58 -11.00 -14.87 -15.64
C GLY A 58 -9.98 -15.96 -15.95
N PHE A 59 -9.19 -16.36 -14.97
CA PHE A 59 -8.07 -17.27 -15.19
C PHE A 59 -8.21 -18.63 -14.50
N SER A 60 -9.22 -18.83 -13.65
CA SER A 60 -9.42 -20.07 -12.88
C SER A 60 -8.13 -20.55 -12.23
N LEU A 61 -7.40 -19.62 -11.60
CA LEU A 61 -6.09 -19.89 -11.02
C LEU A 61 -6.19 -20.86 -9.84
N ASP A 62 -5.08 -21.53 -9.56
CA ASP A 62 -4.92 -22.34 -8.37
C ASP A 62 -5.31 -21.55 -7.09
N PRO A 63 -6.02 -22.18 -6.13
CA PRO A 63 -6.45 -21.53 -4.90
C PRO A 63 -5.37 -20.78 -4.16
N PHE A 64 -4.19 -21.38 -4.02
CA PHE A 64 -3.07 -20.73 -3.33
C PHE A 64 -2.58 -19.48 -4.07
N ALA A 65 -2.43 -19.56 -5.40
CA ALA A 65 -2.00 -18.42 -6.22
C ALA A 65 -3.03 -17.27 -6.13
N SER A 66 -4.32 -17.59 -6.21
CA SER A 66 -5.40 -16.60 -6.06
C SER A 66 -5.37 -15.93 -4.69
N ALA A 67 -5.18 -16.70 -3.61
CA ALA A 67 -5.07 -16.19 -2.25
C ALA A 67 -3.91 -15.20 -2.09
N VAL A 68 -2.74 -15.54 -2.63
CA VAL A 68 -1.54 -14.67 -2.60
C VAL A 68 -1.80 -13.39 -3.39
N MET A 69 -2.36 -13.48 -4.60
CA MET A 69 -2.64 -12.32 -5.45
C MET A 69 -3.64 -11.35 -4.79
N ILE A 70 -4.72 -11.87 -4.21
CA ILE A 70 -5.72 -11.04 -3.51
C ILE A 70 -5.10 -10.38 -2.28
N SER A 71 -4.29 -11.11 -1.52
CA SER A 71 -3.61 -10.57 -0.34
C SER A 71 -2.61 -9.47 -0.71
N CYS A 72 -1.84 -9.65 -1.77
CA CYS A 72 -0.94 -8.62 -2.30
C CYS A 72 -1.71 -7.40 -2.82
N ALA A 73 -2.85 -7.61 -3.48
CA ALA A 73 -3.69 -6.53 -3.98
C ALA A 73 -4.30 -5.68 -2.84
N ALA A 74 -4.56 -6.31 -1.68
CA ALA A 74 -5.10 -5.67 -0.50
C ALA A 74 -4.09 -4.83 0.29
N MET A 75 -2.81 -4.86 -0.08
CA MET A 75 -1.79 -4.04 0.57
C MET A 75 -2.08 -2.54 0.39
N PRO A 76 -1.74 -1.69 1.38
CA PRO A 76 -1.97 -0.26 1.34
C PRO A 76 -1.15 0.44 0.25
N VAL A 77 -1.38 1.74 0.09
CA VAL A 77 -0.60 2.57 -0.85
C VAL A 77 0.87 2.50 -0.49
N ALA A 78 1.70 2.16 -1.46
CA ALA A 78 3.13 1.99 -1.24
C ALA A 78 3.86 3.32 -1.05
N GLY A 79 4.87 3.34 -0.18
CA GLY A 79 5.71 4.52 0.06
C GLY A 79 6.44 5.04 -1.19
N ASN A 80 6.69 4.16 -2.16
CA ASN A 80 7.31 4.54 -3.43
C ASN A 80 6.50 5.59 -4.20
N VAL A 81 5.17 5.62 -4.04
CA VAL A 81 4.29 6.63 -4.65
C VAL A 81 4.64 8.03 -4.15
N TYR A 82 5.01 8.18 -2.88
CA TYR A 82 5.50 9.44 -2.32
C TYR A 82 6.78 9.91 -3.00
N MET A 83 7.74 8.99 -3.21
CA MET A 83 9.01 9.31 -3.85
C MET A 83 8.80 9.79 -5.29
N VAL A 84 7.94 9.11 -6.05
CA VAL A 84 7.58 9.49 -7.42
C VAL A 84 6.88 10.85 -7.44
N ALA A 85 5.92 11.09 -6.57
CA ALA A 85 5.22 12.36 -6.48
C ALA A 85 6.18 13.52 -6.19
N ASN A 86 7.11 13.32 -5.27
CA ASN A 86 8.10 14.32 -4.93
C ASN A 86 9.05 14.61 -6.10
N HIS A 87 9.44 13.58 -6.85
CA HIS A 87 10.28 13.72 -8.05
C HIS A 87 9.61 14.57 -9.15
N TYR A 88 8.30 14.40 -9.34
CA TYR A 88 7.51 15.14 -10.34
C TYR A 88 6.91 16.45 -9.80
N ALA A 89 7.34 16.92 -8.64
CA ALA A 89 6.84 18.14 -7.98
C ALA A 89 5.29 18.17 -7.81
N VAL A 90 4.67 16.99 -7.68
CA VAL A 90 3.26 16.88 -7.33
C VAL A 90 3.11 17.07 -5.82
N PRO A 91 2.01 17.70 -5.31
CA PRO A 91 1.81 17.88 -3.88
C PRO A 91 1.86 16.55 -3.12
N SER A 92 3.02 16.19 -2.61
CA SER A 92 3.31 14.92 -1.93
C SER A 92 2.59 14.78 -0.58
N GLU A 93 2.13 15.90 0.00
CA GLU A 93 1.37 15.95 1.25
C GLU A 93 0.08 15.11 1.18
N ARG A 94 -0.67 15.22 0.07
CA ARG A 94 -1.90 14.43 -0.14
C ARG A 94 -1.62 12.94 -0.23
N ILE A 95 -0.49 12.58 -0.82
CA ILE A 95 -0.06 11.19 -0.97
C ILE A 95 0.39 10.64 0.37
N SER A 96 1.11 11.41 1.18
CA SER A 96 1.49 11.02 2.54
C SER A 96 0.26 10.74 3.40
N ILE A 97 -0.77 11.59 3.32
CA ILE A 97 -2.04 11.38 4.02
C ILE A 97 -2.75 10.11 3.50
N ALA A 98 -2.75 9.88 2.18
CA ALA A 98 -3.33 8.66 1.61
C ALA A 98 -2.59 7.39 2.08
N ILE A 99 -1.26 7.43 2.16
CA ILE A 99 -0.45 6.33 2.71
C ILE A 99 -0.84 6.06 4.16
N LEU A 100 -0.95 7.09 5.00
CA LEU A 100 -1.35 6.92 6.40
C LEU A 100 -2.74 6.30 6.53
N ILE A 101 -3.74 6.88 5.86
CA ILE A 101 -5.12 6.40 5.91
C ILE A 101 -5.19 4.95 5.42
N SER A 102 -4.57 4.65 4.26
CA SER A 102 -4.59 3.29 3.71
C SER A 102 -3.84 2.30 4.59
N THR A 103 -2.72 2.67 5.19
CA THR A 103 -1.95 1.80 6.09
C THR A 103 -2.72 1.51 7.37
N THR A 104 -3.34 2.52 7.97
CA THR A 104 -4.17 2.34 9.17
C THR A 104 -5.40 1.49 8.87
N ALA A 105 -6.09 1.75 7.78
CA ALA A 105 -7.27 0.98 7.37
C ALA A 105 -6.90 -0.44 6.93
N SER A 106 -5.71 -0.67 6.36
CA SER A 106 -5.28 -1.99 5.91
C SER A 106 -5.11 -3.00 7.05
N ILE A 107 -4.85 -2.55 8.27
CA ILE A 107 -4.79 -3.43 9.44
C ILE A 107 -6.10 -4.24 9.58
N LEU A 108 -7.24 -3.58 9.40
CA LEU A 108 -8.54 -4.24 9.45
C LEU A 108 -8.86 -4.96 8.14
N SER A 109 -8.65 -4.32 6.99
CA SER A 109 -9.03 -4.89 5.69
C SER A 109 -8.24 -6.15 5.35
N ILE A 110 -6.93 -6.18 5.60
CA ILE A 110 -6.11 -7.37 5.36
C ILE A 110 -6.55 -8.53 6.26
N SER A 111 -6.82 -8.26 7.54
CA SER A 111 -7.29 -9.29 8.47
C SER A 111 -8.60 -9.92 8.00
N VAL A 112 -9.55 -9.12 7.51
CA VAL A 112 -10.82 -9.59 6.97
C VAL A 112 -10.60 -10.39 5.68
N ILE A 113 -9.77 -9.88 4.77
CA ILE A 113 -9.50 -10.53 3.48
C ILE A 113 -8.81 -11.88 3.68
N ILE A 114 -7.80 -11.96 4.54
CA ILE A 114 -7.13 -13.23 4.85
C ILE A 114 -8.13 -14.21 5.47
N GLY A 115 -8.97 -13.76 6.40
CA GLY A 115 -10.00 -14.59 7.00
C GLY A 115 -11.03 -15.12 5.99
N LEU A 116 -11.45 -14.30 5.03
CA LEU A 116 -12.36 -14.69 3.95
C LEU A 116 -11.69 -15.69 2.99
N VAL A 117 -10.48 -15.38 2.56
CA VAL A 117 -9.70 -16.24 1.65
C VAL A 117 -9.45 -17.60 2.29
N THR A 118 -9.05 -17.64 3.55
CA THR A 118 -8.84 -18.91 4.26
C THR A 118 -10.13 -19.73 4.32
N ARG A 119 -11.29 -19.11 4.56
CA ARG A 119 -12.59 -19.81 4.58
C ARG A 119 -13.05 -20.31 3.21
N LEU A 120 -12.67 -19.64 2.13
CA LEU A 120 -13.03 -20.06 0.77
C LEU A 120 -12.22 -21.27 0.30
N TYR A 121 -11.06 -21.50 0.90
CA TYR A 121 -10.13 -22.53 0.47
C TYR A 121 -9.90 -23.66 1.51
N THR A 122 -10.56 -23.56 2.66
CA THR A 122 -10.65 -24.64 3.66
C THR A 122 -12.00 -25.29 3.61
#